data_0499b44494800ada34e86f087ac7550b
#
_entry.id   0499b44494800ada34e86f087ac7550b
#
_cell.length_a   1.000
_cell.length_b   1.000
_cell.length_c   1.000
_cell.angle_alpha   90.00
_cell.angle_beta   90.00
_cell.angle_gamma   90.00
#
_symmetry.space_group_name_H-M   'P 1'
#
loop_
_entity.id
_entity.type
_entity.pdbx_description
1 polymer ?
#
loop_
_entity_poly.entity_id
_entity_poly.type
_entity_poly.pdbx_seq_one_letter_code
_entity_poly.pdbx_strand_id
1 'polypeptide(L)'
;MRVRTLVRRFPYFPGFFLFGLMALAGAGSAGAQLGFDRPGGDYASAAVPSGDPAVCAARCEHDKSCRSWSFSYPSASGEQAMCWLKREVVPRAKASCCVSGVRGAGVIEPALGEAEYSIDRIGGDYRSFETAVDPRGKACAAACKADSHCRAWTYLRPGYGTVAAQCFLKDTIKPPRRSPCCVSGVVR
;
A
#
# COMPACT_ATOMS: atom_id res chain seq x y z
N MET A 1 -85.85 -27.43 -6.03
CA MET A 1 -84.89 -26.33 -5.67
C MET A 1 -83.52 -26.71 -6.14
N ARG A 2 -83.03 -26.09 -7.24
CA ARG A 2 -81.68 -26.30 -7.79
C ARG A 2 -80.79 -25.12 -7.42
N VAL A 3 -79.78 -25.34 -6.62
CA VAL A 3 -78.79 -24.34 -6.26
C VAL A 3 -77.72 -24.33 -7.37
N ARG A 4 -77.58 -23.21 -8.09
CA ARG A 4 -76.52 -23.01 -9.09
C ARG A 4 -75.27 -22.42 -8.39
N THR A 5 -74.21 -23.18 -8.39
CA THR A 5 -72.91 -22.72 -7.90
C THR A 5 -72.22 -21.91 -9.00
N LEU A 6 -71.97 -20.61 -8.74
CA LEU A 6 -71.26 -19.71 -9.60
C LEU A 6 -69.73 -19.87 -9.33
N VAL A 7 -69.00 -20.42 -10.28
CA VAL A 7 -67.55 -20.48 -10.26
C VAL A 7 -66.99 -19.18 -10.83
N ARG A 8 -66.44 -18.33 -9.97
CA ARG A 8 -65.68 -17.12 -10.38
C ARG A 8 -64.28 -17.54 -10.86
N ARG A 9 -64.00 -17.35 -12.13
CA ARG A 9 -62.66 -17.43 -12.70
C ARG A 9 -61.89 -16.16 -12.38
N PHE A 10 -60.76 -16.28 -11.66
CA PHE A 10 -59.78 -15.21 -11.50
C PHE A 10 -58.84 -15.24 -12.70
N PRO A 11 -58.47 -14.08 -13.29
CA PRO A 11 -57.47 -14.03 -14.33
C PRO A 11 -56.06 -14.11 -13.74
N TYR A 12 -55.30 -15.04 -14.30
CA TYR A 12 -53.84 -15.17 -14.06
C TYR A 12 -53.13 -13.92 -14.61
N PHE A 13 -52.52 -13.10 -13.76
CA PHE A 13 -51.52 -12.12 -14.15
C PHE A 13 -50.15 -12.77 -14.14
N PRO A 14 -49.41 -12.80 -15.25
CA PRO A 14 -48.02 -13.21 -15.23
C PRO A 14 -47.19 -12.06 -14.63
N GLY A 15 -46.77 -12.24 -13.38
CA GLY A 15 -45.83 -11.35 -12.73
C GLY A 15 -44.45 -11.44 -13.41
N PHE A 16 -44.10 -10.38 -14.11
CA PHE A 16 -42.72 -10.14 -14.55
C PHE A 16 -41.84 -9.90 -13.33
N PHE A 17 -41.11 -10.90 -12.90
CA PHE A 17 -40.00 -10.74 -11.97
C PHE A 17 -38.83 -10.06 -12.69
N LEU A 18 -38.74 -8.75 -12.57
CA LEU A 18 -37.53 -7.98 -12.88
C LEU A 18 -36.48 -8.37 -11.83
N PHE A 19 -35.62 -9.31 -12.17
CA PHE A 19 -34.37 -9.51 -11.44
C PHE A 19 -33.48 -8.27 -11.63
N GLY A 20 -33.57 -7.34 -10.66
CA GLY A 20 -32.63 -6.26 -10.53
C GLY A 20 -31.24 -6.84 -10.28
N LEU A 21 -30.38 -6.76 -11.28
CA LEU A 21 -28.95 -7.01 -11.14
C LEU A 21 -28.40 -5.94 -10.19
N MET A 22 -28.31 -6.23 -8.90
CA MET A 22 -27.58 -5.41 -7.94
C MET A 22 -26.09 -5.57 -8.29
N ALA A 23 -25.53 -4.60 -9.02
CA ALA A 23 -24.10 -4.47 -9.19
C ALA A 23 -23.50 -4.20 -7.81
N LEU A 24 -22.89 -5.24 -7.23
CA LEU A 24 -22.00 -5.09 -6.08
C LEU A 24 -20.80 -4.26 -6.54
N ALA A 25 -20.90 -2.94 -6.36
CA ALA A 25 -19.73 -2.08 -6.41
C ALA A 25 -18.78 -2.56 -5.33
N GLY A 26 -17.75 -3.28 -5.74
CA GLY A 26 -16.68 -3.68 -4.84
C GLY A 26 -16.10 -2.44 -4.19
N ALA A 27 -16.35 -2.25 -2.90
CA ALA A 27 -15.66 -1.26 -2.10
C ALA A 27 -14.19 -1.63 -2.10
N GLY A 28 -13.41 -1.04 -3.02
CA GLY A 28 -11.97 -1.14 -3.01
C GLY A 28 -11.50 -0.67 -1.64
N SER A 29 -10.73 -1.52 -0.95
CA SER A 29 -10.17 -1.20 0.36
C SER A 29 -9.47 0.15 0.30
N ALA A 30 -9.92 1.10 1.11
CA ALA A 30 -9.43 2.48 1.18
C ALA A 30 -8.07 2.60 1.90
N GLY A 31 -7.25 1.57 1.87
CA GLY A 31 -5.91 1.57 2.45
C GLY A 31 -4.98 2.59 1.81
N ALA A 32 -3.99 3.05 2.57
CA ALA A 32 -2.90 3.85 2.04
C ALA A 32 -2.17 3.12 0.92
N GLN A 33 -1.81 3.84 -0.14
CA GLN A 33 -1.31 3.25 -1.36
C GLN A 33 0.13 3.63 -1.60
N LEU A 34 0.99 2.64 -1.61
CA LEU A 34 2.38 2.76 -2.02
C LEU A 34 2.47 3.01 -3.53
N GLY A 35 3.37 3.93 -3.92
CA GLY A 35 3.59 4.31 -5.31
C GLY A 35 2.54 5.29 -5.85
N PHE A 36 1.89 6.00 -4.94
CA PHE A 36 0.94 7.06 -5.26
C PHE A 36 1.18 8.29 -4.39
N ASP A 37 1.07 9.44 -5.01
CA ASP A 37 0.95 10.75 -4.37
C ASP A 37 -0.46 11.30 -4.55
N ARG A 38 -0.78 12.35 -3.80
CA ARG A 38 -1.98 13.21 -3.95
C ARG A 38 -1.52 14.66 -4.07
N PRO A 39 -1.12 15.12 -5.26
CA PRO A 39 -0.54 16.43 -5.44
C PRO A 39 -1.56 17.56 -5.21
N GLY A 40 -1.17 18.55 -4.40
CA GLY A 40 -1.99 19.72 -4.06
C GLY A 40 -2.87 19.53 -2.83
N GLY A 41 -3.60 20.61 -2.48
CA GLY A 41 -4.48 20.66 -1.31
C GLY A 41 -3.77 20.68 0.04
N ASP A 42 -2.44 20.91 0.06
CA ASP A 42 -1.62 20.92 1.27
C ASP A 42 -1.90 22.15 2.11
N TYR A 43 -2.13 21.96 3.41
CA TYR A 43 -2.23 23.03 4.38
C TYR A 43 -1.15 22.95 5.47
N ALA A 44 -0.51 21.81 5.60
CA ALA A 44 0.59 21.60 6.53
C ALA A 44 1.56 20.54 5.98
N SER A 45 2.84 20.74 6.30
CA SER A 45 3.88 19.74 6.02
C SER A 45 4.83 19.65 7.21
N ALA A 46 5.39 18.49 7.43
CA ALA A 46 6.37 18.27 8.50
C ALA A 46 7.28 17.08 8.18
N ALA A 47 8.52 17.18 8.63
CA ALA A 47 9.45 16.07 8.58
C ALA A 47 8.96 14.88 9.43
N VAL A 48 9.32 13.70 8.97
CA VAL A 48 9.08 12.44 9.66
C VAL A 48 10.42 11.74 9.91
N PRO A 49 11.11 12.05 11.03
CA PRO A 49 12.46 11.53 11.29
C PRO A 49 12.54 9.99 11.31
N SER A 50 11.47 9.32 11.71
CA SER A 50 11.38 7.84 11.66
C SER A 50 11.31 7.27 10.25
N GLY A 51 11.00 8.11 9.24
CA GLY A 51 10.75 7.66 7.88
C GLY A 51 9.55 6.71 7.72
N ASP A 52 8.66 6.66 8.70
CA ASP A 52 7.51 5.75 8.71
C ASP A 52 6.24 6.47 8.21
N PRO A 53 5.62 6.05 7.10
CA PRO A 53 4.37 6.62 6.62
C PRO A 53 3.21 6.49 7.63
N ALA A 54 3.27 5.54 8.57
CA ALA A 54 2.27 5.41 9.63
C ALA A 54 2.20 6.66 10.52
N VAL A 55 3.32 7.37 10.70
CA VAL A 55 3.34 8.65 11.44
C VAL A 55 2.54 9.72 10.71
N CYS A 56 2.64 9.78 9.37
CA CYS A 56 1.88 10.71 8.57
C CYS A 56 0.37 10.40 8.62
N ALA A 57 0.00 9.13 8.49
CA ALA A 57 -1.37 8.68 8.66
C ALA A 57 -1.93 9.08 10.03
N ALA A 58 -1.19 8.79 11.12
CA ALA A 58 -1.59 9.13 12.48
C ALA A 58 -1.76 10.63 12.69
N ARG A 59 -0.88 11.46 12.13
CA ARG A 59 -1.05 12.93 12.15
C ARG A 59 -2.36 13.35 11.50
N CYS A 60 -2.69 12.77 10.34
CA CYS A 60 -3.96 13.05 9.66
C CYS A 60 -5.18 12.61 10.48
N GLU A 61 -5.11 11.47 11.18
CA GLU A 61 -6.19 11.00 12.06
C GLU A 61 -6.46 11.97 13.21
N HIS A 62 -5.41 12.51 13.82
CA HIS A 62 -5.51 13.42 14.97
C HIS A 62 -5.88 14.85 14.57
N ASP A 63 -5.73 15.24 13.31
CA ASP A 63 -6.08 16.58 12.82
C ASP A 63 -7.46 16.59 12.16
N LYS A 64 -8.42 17.28 12.78
CA LYS A 64 -9.81 17.39 12.28
C LYS A 64 -9.90 18.04 10.89
N SER A 65 -8.91 18.85 10.51
CA SER A 65 -8.84 19.52 9.20
C SER A 65 -8.33 18.59 8.10
N CYS A 66 -7.64 17.51 8.47
CA CYS A 66 -7.09 16.57 7.49
C CYS A 66 -8.15 15.67 6.88
N ARG A 67 -8.12 15.56 5.55
CA ARG A 67 -8.98 14.65 4.77
C ARG A 67 -8.18 13.59 4.04
N SER A 68 -6.97 13.97 3.60
CA SER A 68 -6.03 13.04 2.97
C SER A 68 -4.59 13.49 3.26
N TRP A 69 -3.64 12.61 2.99
CA TRP A 69 -2.23 12.86 3.26
C TRP A 69 -1.34 12.23 2.19
N SER A 70 -0.15 12.77 2.04
CA SER A 70 0.95 12.20 1.27
C SER A 70 2.21 12.14 2.13
N PHE A 71 2.96 11.09 1.94
CA PHE A 71 4.26 10.88 2.56
C PHE A 71 5.29 10.57 1.47
N SER A 72 6.45 11.24 1.50
CA SER A 72 7.57 10.90 0.64
C SER A 72 8.72 10.30 1.43
N TYR A 73 9.26 9.21 0.90
CA TYR A 73 10.55 8.70 1.38
C TYR A 73 11.68 9.63 0.98
N PRO A 74 12.80 9.66 1.73
CA PRO A 74 14.00 10.32 1.26
C PRO A 74 14.42 9.77 -0.11
N SER A 75 14.83 10.62 -1.02
CA SER A 75 15.33 10.27 -2.36
C SER A 75 16.85 10.29 -2.45
N ALA A 76 17.48 11.02 -1.53
CA ALA A 76 18.92 11.15 -1.45
C ALA A 76 19.41 11.18 0.01
N SER A 77 20.71 11.07 0.19
CA SER A 77 21.35 11.20 1.50
C SER A 77 21.15 12.58 2.10
N GLY A 78 20.82 12.61 3.38
CA GLY A 78 20.60 13.86 4.13
C GLY A 78 19.20 14.45 3.94
N GLU A 79 18.41 13.95 3.02
CA GLU A 79 16.99 14.29 2.92
C GLU A 79 16.19 13.61 4.03
N GLN A 80 15.14 14.30 4.47
CA GLN A 80 14.19 13.74 5.43
C GLN A 80 12.93 13.28 4.72
N ALA A 81 12.34 12.21 5.23
CA ALA A 81 10.99 11.85 4.85
C ALA A 81 10.02 12.98 5.25
N MET A 82 9.06 13.26 4.37
CA MET A 82 8.12 14.37 4.56
C MET A 82 6.68 13.88 4.56
N CYS A 83 5.86 14.51 5.41
CA CYS A 83 4.43 14.32 5.47
C CYS A 83 3.71 15.60 5.06
N TRP A 84 2.75 15.50 4.16
CA TRP A 84 1.86 16.58 3.75
C TRP A 84 0.42 16.23 4.13
N LEU A 85 -0.23 17.12 4.89
CA LEU A 85 -1.63 17.01 5.27
C LEU A 85 -2.50 17.89 4.37
N LYS A 86 -3.63 17.35 3.91
CA LYS A 86 -4.49 17.98 2.90
C LYS A 86 -5.91 18.15 3.43
N ARG A 87 -6.54 19.31 3.10
CA ARG A 87 -7.91 19.63 3.53
C ARG A 87 -9.00 18.89 2.75
N GLU A 88 -8.64 18.31 1.63
CA GLU A 88 -9.56 17.61 0.73
C GLU A 88 -8.98 16.26 0.32
N VAL A 89 -9.83 15.42 -0.25
CA VAL A 89 -9.38 14.14 -0.83
C VAL A 89 -8.99 14.39 -2.29
N VAL A 90 -7.72 14.79 -2.47
CA VAL A 90 -7.16 15.01 -3.81
C VAL A 90 -7.03 13.69 -4.56
N PRO A 91 -7.34 13.64 -5.87
CA PRO A 91 -7.11 12.47 -6.70
C PRO A 91 -5.65 12.00 -6.63
N ARG A 92 -5.44 10.69 -6.57
CA ARG A 92 -4.11 10.10 -6.53
C ARG A 92 -3.45 10.10 -7.91
N ALA A 93 -2.15 10.37 -7.96
CA ALA A 93 -1.28 10.24 -9.12
C ALA A 93 -0.20 9.18 -8.86
N LYS A 94 0.23 8.45 -9.88
CA LYS A 94 1.36 7.52 -9.73
C LYS A 94 2.63 8.30 -9.43
N ALA A 95 3.31 7.94 -8.34
CA ALA A 95 4.56 8.55 -7.91
C ALA A 95 5.40 7.52 -7.14
N SER A 96 6.58 7.23 -7.62
CA SER A 96 7.45 6.20 -7.02
C SER A 96 8.02 6.60 -5.66
N CYS A 97 8.05 7.90 -5.35
CA CYS A 97 8.55 8.43 -4.08
C CYS A 97 7.68 8.09 -2.87
N CYS A 98 6.39 7.78 -3.12
CA CYS A 98 5.41 8.23 -2.16
C CYS A 98 4.45 7.13 -1.71
N VAL A 99 3.88 7.37 -0.55
CA VAL A 99 2.70 6.66 -0.01
C VAL A 99 1.65 7.71 0.27
N SER A 100 0.42 7.47 -0.12
CA SER A 100 -0.66 8.40 0.18
C SER A 100 -1.91 7.68 0.65
N GLY A 101 -2.73 8.37 1.43
CA GLY A 101 -3.96 7.82 1.97
C GLY A 101 -5.01 8.86 2.22
N VAL A 102 -6.18 8.40 2.61
CA VAL A 102 -7.27 9.23 3.13
C VAL A 102 -7.39 9.02 4.62
N ARG A 103 -7.95 9.99 5.33
CA ARG A 103 -8.24 9.85 6.76
C ARG A 103 -9.11 8.62 7.00
N GLY A 104 -8.85 7.85 8.05
CA GLY A 104 -9.57 6.63 8.40
C GLY A 104 -9.10 5.36 7.67
N ALA A 105 -8.25 5.49 6.66
CA ALA A 105 -7.81 4.34 5.87
C ALA A 105 -6.63 3.57 6.47
N GLY A 106 -5.93 4.15 7.45
CA GLY A 106 -4.70 3.59 8.00
C GLY A 106 -3.59 3.42 6.96
N VAL A 107 -2.49 2.83 7.35
CA VAL A 107 -1.45 2.37 6.43
C VAL A 107 -1.58 0.86 6.27
N ILE A 108 -2.20 0.45 5.18
CA ILE A 108 -2.15 -0.94 4.73
C ILE A 108 -1.02 -1.02 3.72
N GLU A 109 0.09 -1.59 4.12
CA GLU A 109 1.18 -1.94 3.20
C GLU A 109 0.82 -3.29 2.58
N PRO A 110 0.37 -3.32 1.31
CA PRO A 110 -0.01 -4.58 0.71
C PRO A 110 1.24 -5.44 0.52
N ALA A 111 1.19 -6.69 0.96
CA ALA A 111 2.10 -7.70 0.47
C ALA A 111 1.76 -7.92 -1.01
N LEU A 112 2.54 -7.33 -1.91
CA LEU A 112 2.39 -7.48 -3.35
C LEU A 112 3.31 -8.61 -3.83
N GLY A 113 2.78 -9.81 -3.91
CA GLY A 113 3.53 -10.99 -4.34
C GLY A 113 4.58 -11.40 -3.29
N GLU A 114 5.85 -11.47 -3.72
CA GLU A 114 6.97 -11.88 -2.87
C GLU A 114 7.62 -10.72 -2.09
N ALA A 115 7.10 -9.48 -2.21
CA ALA A 115 7.64 -8.30 -1.55
C ALA A 115 6.89 -7.95 -0.25
N GLU A 116 7.66 -7.77 0.81
CA GLU A 116 7.20 -7.42 2.16
C GLU A 116 7.66 -5.98 2.45
N TYR A 117 6.72 -5.05 2.45
CA TYR A 117 7.01 -3.62 2.67
C TYR A 117 7.17 -3.31 4.15
N SER A 118 8.08 -2.35 4.44
CA SER A 118 8.46 -1.97 5.81
C SER A 118 8.87 -3.17 6.67
N ILE A 119 9.50 -4.14 6.02
CA ILE A 119 10.06 -5.32 6.67
C ILE A 119 11.55 -5.40 6.36
N ASP A 120 12.33 -5.65 7.36
CA ASP A 120 13.72 -6.10 7.26
C ASP A 120 13.85 -7.56 7.73
N ARG A 121 14.79 -8.29 7.12
CA ARG A 121 15.18 -9.65 7.49
C ARG A 121 16.67 -9.64 7.84
N ILE A 122 16.97 -9.17 9.05
CA ILE A 122 18.35 -8.88 9.50
C ILE A 122 19.22 -10.13 9.50
N GLY A 123 20.36 -10.06 8.81
CA GLY A 123 21.40 -11.11 8.78
C GLY A 123 21.22 -12.15 7.66
N GLY A 124 22.17 -13.08 7.56
CA GLY A 124 22.21 -14.04 6.47
C GLY A 124 22.70 -13.45 5.14
N ASP A 125 23.33 -12.28 5.18
CA ASP A 125 23.82 -11.59 4.00
C ASP A 125 25.10 -12.22 3.48
N TYR A 126 25.11 -12.67 2.23
CA TYR A 126 26.32 -13.14 1.56
C TYR A 126 26.81 -12.19 0.47
N ARG A 127 25.95 -11.26 0.03
CA ARG A 127 26.27 -10.27 -0.98
C ARG A 127 25.47 -8.99 -0.77
N SER A 128 26.11 -7.84 -0.95
CA SER A 128 25.46 -6.54 -0.98
C SER A 128 25.97 -5.70 -2.14
N PHE A 129 25.13 -4.80 -2.66
CA PHE A 129 25.51 -3.89 -3.75
C PHE A 129 24.55 -2.70 -3.79
N GLU A 130 25.05 -1.59 -4.33
CA GLU A 130 24.24 -0.42 -4.64
C GLU A 130 23.25 -0.72 -5.78
N THR A 131 22.05 -0.16 -5.69
CA THR A 131 21.04 -0.35 -6.70
C THR A 131 20.30 0.97 -6.97
N ALA A 132 19.58 1.03 -8.08
CA ALA A 132 18.73 2.16 -8.38
C ALA A 132 17.64 2.35 -7.31
N VAL A 133 17.25 3.59 -7.08
CA VAL A 133 16.15 3.92 -6.16
C VAL A 133 14.85 3.36 -6.73
N ASP A 134 14.33 2.33 -6.09
CA ASP A 134 13.05 1.72 -6.40
C ASP A 134 12.32 1.39 -5.09
N PRO A 135 11.28 2.13 -4.72
CA PRO A 135 10.58 1.93 -3.45
C PRO A 135 9.95 0.54 -3.30
N ARG A 136 9.89 -0.23 -4.37
CA ARG A 136 9.38 -1.61 -4.37
C ARG A 136 10.47 -2.69 -4.30
N GLY A 137 11.74 -2.30 -4.37
CA GLY A 137 12.87 -3.23 -4.32
C GLY A 137 12.95 -4.22 -5.47
N LYS A 138 12.38 -3.89 -6.66
CA LYS A 138 12.28 -4.82 -7.79
C LYS A 138 13.63 -5.29 -8.31
N ALA A 139 14.62 -4.39 -8.36
CA ALA A 139 15.98 -4.74 -8.80
C ALA A 139 16.60 -5.75 -7.85
N CYS A 140 16.41 -5.58 -6.54
CA CYS A 140 16.89 -6.50 -5.51
C CYS A 140 16.18 -7.86 -5.60
N ALA A 141 14.87 -7.86 -5.75
CA ALA A 141 14.09 -9.09 -5.95
C ALA A 141 14.54 -9.85 -7.22
N ALA A 142 14.76 -9.14 -8.34
CA ALA A 142 15.24 -9.73 -9.58
C ALA A 142 16.65 -10.33 -9.44
N ALA A 143 17.56 -9.62 -8.76
CA ALA A 143 18.90 -10.11 -8.51
C ALA A 143 18.88 -11.39 -7.66
N CYS A 144 18.05 -11.45 -6.63
CA CYS A 144 17.87 -12.64 -5.80
C CYS A 144 17.28 -13.81 -6.59
N LYS A 145 16.28 -13.54 -7.44
CA LYS A 145 15.66 -14.58 -8.27
C LYS A 145 16.62 -15.15 -9.33
N ALA A 146 17.57 -14.35 -9.81
CA ALA A 146 18.58 -14.78 -10.78
C ALA A 146 19.73 -15.56 -10.16
N ASP A 147 19.88 -15.55 -8.83
CA ASP A 147 20.96 -16.20 -8.10
C ASP A 147 20.45 -17.44 -7.35
N SER A 148 20.89 -18.61 -7.76
CA SER A 148 20.46 -19.90 -7.16
C SER A 148 20.82 -20.05 -5.69
N HIS A 149 21.80 -19.29 -5.21
CA HIS A 149 22.22 -19.26 -3.80
C HIS A 149 21.26 -18.40 -2.94
N CYS A 150 20.57 -17.44 -3.55
CA CYS A 150 19.71 -16.50 -2.84
C CYS A 150 18.42 -17.16 -2.36
N ARG A 151 18.09 -16.96 -1.08
CA ARG A 151 16.85 -17.43 -0.44
C ARG A 151 15.94 -16.30 0.00
N ALA A 152 16.53 -15.15 0.31
CA ALA A 152 15.80 -13.95 0.70
C ALA A 152 16.61 -12.72 0.31
N TRP A 153 15.95 -11.57 0.30
CA TRP A 153 16.57 -10.29 -0.01
C TRP A 153 16.01 -9.19 0.86
N THR A 154 16.80 -8.14 1.07
CA THR A 154 16.37 -6.89 1.66
C THR A 154 16.87 -5.73 0.80
N TYR A 155 15.97 -4.87 0.38
CA TYR A 155 16.25 -3.57 -0.21
C TYR A 155 16.21 -2.51 0.89
N LEU A 156 17.30 -1.79 1.07
CA LEU A 156 17.44 -0.64 1.98
C LEU A 156 17.24 0.64 1.19
N ARG A 157 16.29 1.46 1.59
CA ARG A 157 16.02 2.75 0.98
C ARG A 157 17.16 3.73 1.27
N PRO A 158 17.47 4.67 0.37
CA PRO A 158 18.43 5.75 0.66
C PRO A 158 17.96 6.57 1.86
N GLY A 159 18.92 7.15 2.58
CA GLY A 159 18.64 7.97 3.77
C GLY A 159 18.47 7.19 5.09
N TYR A 160 18.48 5.84 5.03
CA TYR A 160 18.40 4.97 6.21
C TYR A 160 19.75 4.30 6.53
N GLY A 161 20.76 5.10 6.83
CA GLY A 161 22.10 4.61 7.18
C GLY A 161 23.08 4.52 6.02
N THR A 162 22.60 4.64 4.78
CA THR A 162 23.42 4.71 3.56
C THR A 162 23.00 5.86 2.67
N VAL A 163 23.95 6.37 1.88
CA VAL A 163 23.72 7.45 0.91
C VAL A 163 22.87 6.95 -0.27
N ALA A 164 23.23 5.77 -0.78
CA ALA A 164 22.56 5.14 -1.92
C ALA A 164 21.64 4.02 -1.43
N ALA A 165 20.70 3.65 -2.29
CA ALA A 165 19.91 2.44 -2.06
C ALA A 165 20.80 1.19 -2.11
N GLN A 166 20.61 0.28 -1.19
CA GLN A 166 21.39 -0.95 -1.07
C GLN A 166 20.51 -2.19 -1.21
N CYS A 167 21.04 -3.20 -1.87
CA CYS A 167 20.45 -4.52 -1.93
C CYS A 167 21.30 -5.50 -1.14
N PHE A 168 20.66 -6.31 -0.30
CA PHE A 168 21.28 -7.38 0.47
C PHE A 168 20.67 -8.71 0.03
N LEU A 169 21.48 -9.62 -0.52
CA LEU A 169 21.08 -10.98 -0.86
C LEU A 169 21.48 -11.92 0.27
N LYS A 170 20.56 -12.82 0.63
CA LYS A 170 20.66 -13.68 1.81
C LYS A 170 20.55 -15.15 1.43
N ASP A 171 21.43 -15.97 1.96
CA ASP A 171 21.43 -17.43 1.83
C ASP A 171 20.46 -18.11 2.82
N THR A 172 20.05 -17.38 3.84
CA THR A 172 19.19 -17.87 4.93
C THR A 172 17.99 -16.96 5.10
N ILE A 173 16.80 -17.56 5.20
CA ILE A 173 15.56 -16.82 5.48
C ILE A 173 15.50 -16.49 6.97
N LYS A 174 15.71 -15.23 7.33
CA LYS A 174 15.60 -14.73 8.71
C LYS A 174 14.15 -14.28 9.01
N PRO A 175 13.75 -14.29 10.29
CA PRO A 175 12.43 -13.78 10.69
C PRO A 175 12.20 -12.32 10.24
N PRO A 176 10.99 -11.98 9.77
CA PRO A 176 10.66 -10.61 9.40
C PRO A 176 10.59 -9.71 10.64
N ARG A 177 11.15 -8.50 10.53
CA ARG A 177 11.04 -7.44 11.54
C ARG A 177 10.52 -6.18 10.89
N ARG A 178 9.53 -5.54 11.51
CA ARG A 178 9.03 -4.27 11.00
C ARG A 178 10.13 -3.21 11.04
N SER A 179 10.42 -2.64 9.90
CA SER A 179 11.39 -1.56 9.73
C SER A 179 11.06 -0.73 8.48
N PRO A 180 10.74 0.57 8.63
CA PRO A 180 10.33 1.42 7.51
C PRO A 180 11.44 1.70 6.49
N CYS A 181 12.69 1.42 6.83
CA CYS A 181 13.82 1.54 5.90
C CYS A 181 13.69 0.68 4.66
N CYS A 182 12.94 -0.42 4.79
CA CYS A 182 13.27 -1.58 4.02
C CYS A 182 12.08 -2.18 3.27
N VAL A 183 12.39 -2.90 2.22
CA VAL A 183 11.49 -3.87 1.58
C VAL A 183 12.25 -5.19 1.52
N SER A 184 11.64 -6.25 1.98
CA SER A 184 12.23 -7.58 1.94
C SER A 184 11.40 -8.54 1.09
N GLY A 185 11.94 -9.72 0.85
CA GLY A 185 11.21 -10.80 0.24
C GLY A 185 11.94 -12.13 0.33
N VAL A 186 11.20 -13.19 0.05
CA VAL A 186 11.69 -14.57 0.04
C VAL A 186 11.52 -15.16 -1.35
N VAL A 187 12.55 -15.83 -1.84
CA VAL A 187 12.51 -16.60 -3.10
C VAL A 187 12.29 -18.07 -2.73
N ARG A 188 11.26 -18.69 -3.31
CA ARG A 188 10.88 -20.11 -3.12
C ARG A 188 11.32 -20.95 -4.30
#